data_3f7179baba5be95a85665a7d31bfde13
#
_entry.id   3f7179baba5be95a85665a7d31bfde13
#
_cell.length_a   1.000
_cell.length_b   1.000
_cell.length_c   1.000
_cell.angle_alpha   90.00
_cell.angle_beta   90.00
_cell.angle_gamma   90.00
#
_symmetry.space_group_name_H-M   'P 1'
#
loop_
_entity.id
_entity.type
_entity.pdbx_description
1 polymer ?
#
loop_
_entity_poly.entity_id
_entity_poly.type
_entity_poly.pdbx_seq_one_letter_code
_entity_poly.pdbx_strand_id
1 'polypeptide(L)'
;MRTKWIRTALAVVALLSAACRTPHRSVAADVDPLGWSGAAELTVPNSDTLARCDLSFFLRFDLRFKDDTLTLHVEVRTPDSLLFAEPFLFCATHARHPAAVFHESAAVYRRRAVFGRSGDYRFSVTPARRVVGVEAVGLYVETK
;
A
#
# COMPACT_ATOMS: atom_id res chain seq x y z
N MET A 1 -49.15 9.84 15.39
CA MET A 1 -48.59 9.13 14.24
C MET A 1 -47.23 9.69 13.74
N ARG A 2 -47.01 10.99 13.76
CA ARG A 2 -45.76 11.62 13.27
C ARG A 2 -44.48 11.22 14.04
N THR A 3 -44.55 11.00 15.35
CA THR A 3 -43.40 10.66 16.20
C THR A 3 -42.84 9.25 15.98
N LYS A 4 -43.67 8.29 15.56
CA LYS A 4 -43.22 6.91 15.29
C LYS A 4 -42.40 6.83 14.00
N TRP A 5 -42.76 7.60 12.98
CA TRP A 5 -42.06 7.64 11.69
C TRP A 5 -40.68 8.26 11.81
N ILE A 6 -40.53 9.30 12.66
CA ILE A 6 -39.24 9.96 12.90
C ILE A 6 -38.27 9.00 13.63
N ARG A 7 -38.77 8.22 14.59
CA ARG A 7 -37.94 7.24 15.31
C ARG A 7 -37.47 6.08 14.43
N THR A 8 -38.33 5.61 13.52
CA THR A 8 -37.95 4.57 12.55
C THR A 8 -36.98 5.10 11.50
N ALA A 9 -37.16 6.30 11.02
CA ALA A 9 -36.21 6.95 10.09
C ALA A 9 -34.83 7.16 10.72
N LEU A 10 -34.78 7.58 11.99
CA LEU A 10 -33.51 7.75 12.72
C LEU A 10 -32.78 6.43 12.95
N ALA A 11 -33.51 5.34 13.23
CA ALA A 11 -32.93 4.01 13.39
C ALA A 11 -32.35 3.44 12.09
N VAL A 12 -32.99 3.71 10.94
CA VAL A 12 -32.50 3.28 9.61
C VAL A 12 -31.25 4.04 9.22
N VAL A 13 -31.16 5.33 9.50
CA VAL A 13 -29.97 6.14 9.25
C VAL A 13 -28.79 5.69 10.12
N ALA A 14 -29.03 5.32 11.38
CA ALA A 14 -27.98 4.81 12.26
C ALA A 14 -27.44 3.44 11.83
N LEU A 15 -28.27 2.59 11.21
CA LEU A 15 -27.86 1.28 10.68
C LEU A 15 -27.01 1.40 9.39
N LEU A 16 -27.21 2.43 8.60
CA LEU A 16 -26.44 2.68 7.38
C LEU A 16 -25.03 3.20 7.65
N SER A 17 -24.74 3.75 8.82
CA SER A 17 -23.42 4.22 9.20
C SER A 17 -22.49 3.12 9.74
N ALA A 18 -22.99 1.92 9.96
CA ALA A 18 -22.22 0.75 10.41
C ALA A 18 -21.65 -0.07 9.23
N ALA A 19 -21.44 0.54 8.06
CA ALA A 19 -20.66 -0.09 7.00
C ALA A 19 -19.23 -0.27 7.52
N CYS A 20 -18.88 -1.49 7.94
CA CYS A 20 -17.54 -1.91 8.30
C CYS A 20 -16.59 -1.57 7.15
N ARG A 21 -15.93 -0.41 7.23
CA ARG A 21 -14.77 -0.13 6.41
C ARG A 21 -13.62 -0.91 7.01
N THR A 22 -13.18 -1.96 6.33
CA THR A 22 -11.86 -2.55 6.64
C THR A 22 -10.86 -1.41 6.62
N PRO A 23 -10.11 -1.14 7.71
CA PRO A 23 -9.16 -0.05 7.73
C PRO A 23 -8.11 -0.29 6.66
N HIS A 24 -8.19 0.45 5.58
CA HIS A 24 -7.25 0.40 4.47
C HIS A 24 -6.40 1.67 4.52
N ARG A 25 -5.11 1.50 4.69
CA ARG A 25 -4.13 2.59 4.67
C ARG A 25 -3.18 2.40 3.50
N SER A 26 -2.75 3.48 2.91
CA SER A 26 -1.70 3.46 1.90
C SER A 26 -0.68 4.54 2.18
N VAL A 27 0.58 4.22 1.91
CA VAL A 27 1.69 5.17 1.91
C VAL A 27 2.38 5.06 0.56
N ALA A 28 2.88 6.17 0.03
CA ALA A 28 3.56 6.20 -1.25
C ALA A 28 4.69 7.22 -1.25
N ALA A 29 5.67 6.99 -2.10
CA ALA A 29 6.74 7.93 -2.40
C ALA A 29 6.87 8.06 -3.91
N ASP A 30 7.01 9.30 -4.39
CA ASP A 30 7.31 9.59 -5.77
C ASP A 30 8.76 9.21 -6.07
N VAL A 31 8.99 8.74 -7.29
CA VAL A 31 10.31 8.37 -7.78
C VAL A 31 10.56 9.03 -9.14
N ASP A 32 11.82 9.07 -9.58
CA ASP A 32 12.16 9.67 -10.88
C ASP A 32 11.68 8.79 -12.05
N PRO A 33 10.67 9.22 -12.81
CA PRO A 33 10.13 8.45 -13.93
C PRO A 33 11.10 8.32 -15.10
N LEU A 34 12.15 9.15 -15.15
CA LEU A 34 13.20 9.07 -16.16
C LEU A 34 14.26 8.02 -15.82
N GLY A 35 14.30 7.58 -14.56
CA GLY A 35 15.27 6.56 -14.17
C GLY A 35 15.35 6.31 -12.68
N TRP A 36 14.35 5.64 -12.12
CA TRP A 36 14.38 5.25 -10.72
C TRP A 36 15.44 4.20 -10.43
N SER A 37 16.36 4.51 -9.53
CA SER A 37 17.44 3.62 -9.08
C SER A 37 17.77 3.78 -7.60
N GLY A 38 17.34 4.87 -6.98
CA GLY A 38 17.58 5.14 -5.56
C GLY A 38 16.51 4.55 -4.63
N ALA A 39 16.76 4.62 -3.34
CA ALA A 39 15.80 4.19 -2.33
C ALA A 39 14.59 5.13 -2.27
N ALA A 40 13.39 4.55 -2.21
CA ALA A 40 12.16 5.26 -1.89
C ALA A 40 11.75 4.91 -0.46
N GLU A 41 11.50 5.94 0.35
CA GLU A 41 11.20 5.77 1.77
C GLU A 41 9.70 5.86 2.03
N LEU A 42 9.16 4.83 2.68
CA LEU A 42 7.76 4.75 3.09
C LEU A 42 7.69 4.62 4.61
N THR A 43 6.86 5.45 5.25
CA THR A 43 6.67 5.38 6.70
C THR A 43 5.25 4.91 7.02
N VAL A 44 5.15 3.82 7.78
CA VAL A 44 3.88 3.24 8.23
C VAL A 44 3.79 3.41 9.74
N PRO A 45 2.98 4.36 10.23
CA PRO A 45 2.74 4.50 11.65
C PRO A 45 1.89 3.32 12.15
N ASN A 46 2.25 2.77 13.31
CA ASN A 46 1.53 1.67 13.94
C ASN A 46 1.21 2.01 15.40
N SER A 47 -0.05 1.82 15.78
CA SER A 47 -0.52 1.93 17.17
C SER A 47 -1.13 0.62 17.69
N ASP A 48 -1.46 -0.31 16.81
CA ASP A 48 -2.06 -1.60 17.16
C ASP A 48 -1.02 -2.73 16.96
N THR A 49 -0.53 -3.26 18.07
CA THR A 49 0.53 -4.27 18.08
C THR A 49 0.03 -5.70 17.94
N LEU A 50 -1.29 -5.89 17.88
CA LEU A 50 -1.93 -7.21 17.77
C LEU A 50 -2.64 -7.43 16.44
N ALA A 51 -3.01 -6.36 15.74
CA ALA A 51 -3.70 -6.42 14.46
C ALA A 51 -2.88 -7.18 13.42
N ARG A 52 -3.57 -8.03 12.66
CA ARG A 52 -3.01 -8.71 11.50
C ARG A 52 -3.27 -7.88 10.25
N CYS A 53 -2.24 -7.64 9.48
CA CYS A 53 -2.32 -6.84 8.26
C CYS A 53 -1.85 -7.64 7.05
N ASP A 54 -2.52 -7.45 5.93
CA ASP A 54 -1.99 -7.84 4.63
C ASP A 54 -1.24 -6.64 4.05
N LEU A 55 -0.02 -6.87 3.58
CA LEU A 55 0.86 -5.87 2.99
C LEU A 55 1.02 -6.14 1.50
N SER A 56 0.79 -5.14 0.65
CA SER A 56 0.98 -5.24 -0.78
C SER A 56 1.74 -4.02 -1.28
N PHE A 57 2.86 -4.23 -1.97
CA PHE A 57 3.50 -3.14 -2.70
C PHE A 57 2.71 -2.81 -3.96
N PHE A 58 2.66 -1.54 -4.33
CA PHE A 58 2.13 -1.11 -5.60
C PHE A 58 3.14 -0.21 -6.32
N LEU A 59 3.10 -0.25 -7.62
CA LEU A 59 3.81 0.67 -8.51
C LEU A 59 2.79 1.42 -9.34
N ARG A 60 2.96 2.74 -9.43
CA ARG A 60 2.28 3.56 -10.42
C ARG A 60 3.26 3.87 -11.54
N PHE A 61 2.87 3.61 -12.77
CA PHE A 61 3.76 3.69 -13.92
C PHE A 61 3.03 4.14 -15.18
N ASP A 62 3.77 4.68 -16.12
CA ASP A 62 3.31 5.07 -17.44
C ASP A 62 3.65 4.00 -18.51
N LEU A 63 3.37 4.31 -19.76
CA LEU A 63 3.57 3.40 -20.89
C LEU A 63 5.05 3.08 -21.20
N ARG A 64 6.01 3.77 -20.58
CA ARG A 64 7.45 3.50 -20.73
C ARG A 64 7.91 2.31 -19.92
N PHE A 65 7.21 2.00 -18.82
CA PHE A 65 7.49 0.80 -18.05
C PHE A 65 6.86 -0.42 -18.74
N LYS A 66 7.71 -1.33 -19.21
CA LYS A 66 7.30 -2.50 -20.02
C LYS A 66 7.56 -3.83 -19.34
N ASP A 67 8.20 -3.82 -18.18
CA ASP A 67 8.62 -5.05 -17.52
C ASP A 67 7.44 -5.77 -16.85
N ASP A 68 7.37 -7.07 -17.04
CA ASP A 68 6.40 -7.92 -16.33
C ASP A 68 6.85 -8.24 -14.90
N THR A 69 8.13 -8.15 -14.64
CA THR A 69 8.72 -8.41 -13.32
C THR A 69 9.79 -7.39 -12.98
N LEU A 70 9.86 -7.04 -11.70
CA LEU A 70 10.91 -6.17 -11.16
C LEU A 70 11.32 -6.67 -9.77
N THR A 71 12.60 -6.92 -9.57
CA THR A 71 13.12 -7.22 -8.23
C THR A 71 13.29 -5.91 -7.47
N LEU A 72 12.68 -5.84 -6.30
CA LEU A 72 12.82 -4.76 -5.33
C LEU A 72 13.64 -5.25 -4.14
N HIS A 73 14.63 -4.49 -3.72
CA HIS A 73 15.29 -4.68 -2.43
C HIS A 73 14.50 -3.91 -1.39
N VAL A 74 13.94 -4.62 -0.43
CA VAL A 74 13.11 -4.06 0.63
C VAL A 74 13.87 -4.13 1.93
N GLU A 75 14.13 -2.98 2.54
CA GLU A 75 14.65 -2.89 3.90
C GLU A 75 13.55 -2.37 4.81
N VAL A 76 13.35 -3.03 5.93
CA VAL A 76 12.35 -2.65 6.94
C VAL A 76 13.06 -2.34 8.24
N ARG A 77 12.91 -1.11 8.71
CA ARG A 77 13.39 -0.67 10.02
C ARG A 77 12.20 -0.54 10.97
N THR A 78 12.27 -1.26 12.07
CA THR A 78 11.26 -1.23 13.12
C THR A 78 11.44 -0.03 14.06
N PRO A 79 10.43 0.34 14.89
CA PRO A 79 10.55 1.42 15.87
C PRO A 79 11.68 1.21 16.88
N ASP A 80 12.02 -0.04 17.21
CA ASP A 80 13.13 -0.42 18.09
C ASP A 80 14.46 -0.63 17.35
N SER A 81 14.58 -0.10 16.12
CA SER A 81 15.79 -0.06 15.30
C SER A 81 16.29 -1.42 14.78
N LEU A 82 15.48 -2.46 14.82
CA LEU A 82 15.80 -3.70 14.11
C LEU A 82 15.70 -3.47 12.61
N LEU A 83 16.61 -4.07 11.86
CA LEU A 83 16.69 -3.97 10.39
C LEU A 83 16.53 -5.33 9.77
N PHE A 84 15.60 -5.43 8.84
CA PHE A 84 15.37 -6.60 7.99
C PHE A 84 15.54 -6.19 6.54
N ALA A 85 16.24 -6.99 5.75
CA ALA A 85 16.44 -6.72 4.33
C ALA A 85 16.21 -8.00 3.53
N GLU A 86 15.46 -7.90 2.44
CA GLU A 86 15.18 -9.01 1.56
C GLU A 86 14.85 -8.55 0.14
N PRO A 87 15.13 -9.39 -0.87
CA PRO A 87 14.62 -9.16 -2.21
C PRO A 87 13.13 -9.55 -2.29
N PHE A 88 12.38 -8.78 -3.07
CA PHE A 88 10.98 -9.05 -3.39
C PHE A 88 10.77 -9.00 -4.90
N LEU A 89 10.25 -10.07 -5.48
CA LEU A 89 9.90 -10.09 -6.90
C LEU A 89 8.51 -9.50 -7.08
N PHE A 90 8.46 -8.30 -7.62
CA PHE A 90 7.23 -7.64 -8.01
C PHE A 90 6.80 -8.12 -9.40
N CYS A 91 5.60 -8.69 -9.52
CA CYS A 91 5.00 -9.07 -10.79
C CYS A 91 4.00 -7.98 -11.19
N ALA A 92 4.32 -7.25 -12.27
CA ALA A 92 3.48 -6.18 -12.75
C ALA A 92 2.33 -6.72 -13.60
N THR A 93 1.13 -6.15 -13.39
CA THR A 93 -0.02 -6.39 -14.26
C THR A 93 -0.25 -5.17 -15.12
N HIS A 94 -0.12 -5.33 -16.42
CA HIS A 94 -0.37 -4.27 -17.39
C HIS A 94 -1.84 -4.29 -17.81
N ALA A 95 -2.66 -3.39 -17.24
CA ALA A 95 -4.03 -3.21 -17.67
C ALA A 95 -4.09 -2.49 -19.02
N ARG A 96 -4.80 -3.05 -19.98
CA ARG A 96 -4.98 -2.45 -21.31
C ARG A 96 -6.13 -1.44 -21.32
N HIS A 97 -5.93 -0.29 -20.70
CA HIS A 97 -6.82 0.86 -20.84
C HIS A 97 -6.15 1.91 -21.73
N PRO A 98 -6.56 2.05 -23.01
CA PRO A 98 -5.89 2.94 -23.95
C PRO A 98 -5.98 4.43 -23.59
N ALA A 99 -6.88 4.82 -22.66
CA ALA A 99 -7.08 6.20 -22.24
C ALA A 99 -6.38 6.56 -20.92
N ALA A 100 -5.78 5.61 -20.21
CA ALA A 100 -5.12 5.89 -18.94
C ALA A 100 -3.66 6.32 -19.17
N VAL A 101 -3.31 7.50 -18.68
CA VAL A 101 -1.93 8.02 -18.71
C VAL A 101 -1.05 7.24 -17.73
N PHE A 102 -1.63 6.80 -16.62
CA PHE A 102 -0.96 6.03 -15.58
C PHE A 102 -1.69 4.73 -15.30
N HIS A 103 -0.92 3.71 -14.98
CA HIS A 103 -1.40 2.41 -14.54
C HIS A 103 -0.89 2.14 -13.13
N GLU A 104 -1.65 1.37 -12.37
CA GLU A 104 -1.24 0.91 -11.06
C GLU A 104 -1.33 -0.62 -11.02
N SER A 105 -0.29 -1.25 -10.52
CA SER A 105 -0.25 -2.68 -10.26
C SER A 105 0.19 -2.91 -8.83
N ALA A 106 -0.44 -3.87 -8.16
CA ALA A 106 -0.10 -4.25 -6.80
C ALA A 106 0.26 -5.73 -6.72
N ALA A 107 1.22 -6.05 -5.86
CA ALA A 107 1.64 -7.42 -5.58
C ALA A 107 1.73 -7.64 -4.07
N VAL A 108 1.21 -8.79 -3.62
CA VAL A 108 1.20 -9.15 -2.20
C VAL A 108 2.62 -9.39 -1.72
N TYR A 109 3.04 -8.64 -0.69
CA TYR A 109 4.34 -8.76 -0.05
C TYR A 109 4.29 -9.70 1.18
N ARG A 110 3.36 -9.44 2.09
CA ARG A 110 3.13 -10.27 3.27
C ARG A 110 1.64 -10.41 3.56
N ARG A 111 1.24 -11.61 3.94
CA ARG A 111 -0.10 -11.86 4.46
C ARG A 111 -0.05 -12.05 5.97
N ARG A 112 -1.05 -11.52 6.68
CA ARG A 112 -1.23 -11.69 8.12
C ARG A 112 0.00 -11.26 8.92
N ALA A 113 0.73 -10.23 8.45
CA ALA A 113 1.83 -9.63 9.18
C ALA A 113 1.33 -8.93 10.45
N VAL A 114 2.15 -8.93 11.49
CA VAL A 114 1.86 -8.23 12.74
C VAL A 114 2.97 -7.23 12.99
N PHE A 115 2.61 -5.97 13.16
CA PHE A 115 3.51 -4.92 13.60
C PHE A 115 3.60 -4.94 15.14
N GLY A 116 4.46 -5.78 15.69
CA GLY A 116 4.54 -6.08 17.12
C GLY A 116 5.03 -4.93 18.02
N ARG A 117 5.37 -3.78 17.46
CA ARG A 117 5.80 -2.58 18.17
C ARG A 117 4.96 -1.38 17.77
N SER A 118 4.64 -0.52 18.73
CA SER A 118 4.05 0.79 18.45
C SER A 118 5.12 1.75 17.96
N GLY A 119 4.79 2.60 17.02
CA GLY A 119 5.69 3.59 16.41
C GLY A 119 5.78 3.42 14.89
N ASP A 120 6.76 4.09 14.29
CA ASP A 120 6.93 4.15 12.85
C ASP A 120 7.78 3.00 12.31
N TYR A 121 7.21 2.22 11.40
CA TYR A 121 7.94 1.28 10.56
C TYR A 121 8.38 1.98 9.28
N ARG A 122 9.67 1.94 8.95
CA ARG A 122 10.22 2.55 7.75
C ARG A 122 10.60 1.47 6.76
N PHE A 123 10.04 1.58 5.56
CA PHE A 123 10.34 0.71 4.43
C PHE A 123 11.17 1.51 3.43
N SER A 124 12.37 1.03 3.14
CA SER A 124 13.22 1.55 2.10
C SER A 124 13.17 0.60 0.92
N VAL A 125 12.71 1.06 -0.24
CA VAL A 125 12.45 0.24 -1.42
C VAL A 125 13.35 0.71 -2.55
N THR A 126 14.25 -0.16 -3.00
CA THR A 126 15.20 0.13 -4.07
C THR A 126 15.04 -0.89 -5.20
N PRO A 127 14.92 -0.48 -6.47
CA PRO A 127 14.88 -1.43 -7.56
C PRO A 127 16.27 -2.05 -7.78
N ALA A 128 16.32 -3.34 -8.14
CA ALA A 128 17.60 -4.05 -8.40
C ALA A 128 18.34 -3.50 -9.62
N ARG A 129 17.68 -2.74 -10.45
CA ARG A 129 18.23 -2.05 -11.62
C ARG A 129 17.52 -0.73 -11.84
N ARG A 130 18.13 0.18 -12.59
CA ARG A 130 17.47 1.42 -13.01
C ARG A 130 16.22 1.11 -13.84
N VAL A 131 15.11 1.78 -13.55
CA VAL A 131 13.79 1.56 -14.18
C VAL A 131 13.26 2.87 -14.71
N VAL A 132 12.69 2.84 -15.92
CA VAL A 132 12.06 4.01 -16.55
C VAL A 132 10.55 3.84 -16.53
N GLY A 133 9.82 4.94 -16.34
CA GLY A 133 8.37 4.97 -16.42
C GLY A 133 7.64 4.67 -15.11
N VAL A 134 8.35 4.39 -14.02
CA VAL A 134 7.73 4.28 -12.69
C VAL A 134 7.67 5.68 -12.07
N GLU A 135 6.47 6.11 -11.66
CA GLU A 135 6.18 7.43 -11.09
C GLU A 135 6.16 7.41 -9.56
N ALA A 136 5.67 6.31 -8.99
CA ALA A 136 5.60 6.14 -7.55
C ALA A 136 5.64 4.67 -7.15
N VAL A 137 6.17 4.42 -5.97
CA VAL A 137 6.10 3.14 -5.26
C VAL A 137 5.36 3.36 -3.95
N GLY A 138 4.55 2.40 -3.55
CA GLY A 138 3.83 2.50 -2.29
C GLY A 138 3.49 1.16 -1.69
N LEU A 139 2.90 1.22 -0.50
CA LEU A 139 2.50 0.08 0.29
C LEU A 139 1.04 0.24 0.73
N TYR A 140 0.22 -0.73 0.41
CA TYR A 140 -1.11 -0.93 0.99
C TYR A 140 -1.00 -1.73 2.27
N VAL A 141 -1.68 -1.28 3.31
CA VAL A 141 -1.79 -1.94 4.62
C VAL A 141 -3.27 -2.18 4.91
N GLU A 142 -3.72 -3.42 4.79
CA GLU A 142 -5.09 -3.82 5.02
C GLU A 142 -5.18 -4.59 6.34
N THR A 143 -5.88 -4.05 7.33
CA THR A 143 -6.12 -4.71 8.61
C THR A 143 -7.26 -5.72 8.46
N LYS A 144 -7.08 -6.92 9.02
CA LYS A 144 -8.04 -8.02 8.98
C LYS A 144 -8.77 -8.16 10.33
#